data_217cb869f59848c5932eca785ccf467f
#
_entry.id   217cb869f59848c5932eca785ccf467f
#
_cell.length_a   1.000
_cell.length_b   1.000
_cell.length_c   1.000
_cell.angle_alpha   90.00
_cell.angle_beta   90.00
_cell.angle_gamma   90.00
#
_symmetry.space_group_name_H-M   'P 1'
#
loop_
_entity.id
_entity.type
_entity.pdbx_description
1 polymer ?
#
loop_
_entity_poly.entity_id
_entity_poly.type
_entity_poly.pdbx_seq_one_letter_code
_entity_poly.pdbx_strand_id
1 'polypeptide(L)'
;MKKAISDYYKKKGFICVYINTNKEPRRVATLHKENYNTSMSYAKYLYTSYYKCDVAKGDEVDHINGDKMDDRIENLQVISKRNNIHKSHTRKEFVELTCPVCRGKFLYEKRNLNTHPNPCCSRKCGGIKSNW
;
A
#
# COMPACT_ATOMS: atom_id res chain seq x y z
N MET A 1 11.23 18.09 -12.09
CA MET A 1 12.65 18.37 -11.88
C MET A 1 13.50 17.32 -12.61
N LYS A 2 14.32 17.76 -13.55
CA LYS A 2 15.19 16.86 -14.32
C LYS A 2 16.39 16.42 -13.49
N LYS A 3 16.67 15.11 -13.48
CA LYS A 3 17.84 14.54 -12.81
C LYS A 3 18.68 13.72 -13.76
N ALA A 4 19.96 13.49 -13.41
CA ALA A 4 20.82 12.58 -14.15
C ALA A 4 20.28 11.15 -14.04
N ILE A 5 20.27 10.43 -15.18
CA ILE A 5 19.83 9.02 -15.21
C ILE A 5 20.84 8.12 -14.50
N SER A 6 20.36 7.10 -13.80
CA SER A 6 21.23 6.10 -13.19
C SER A 6 21.93 5.23 -14.23
N ASP A 7 23.08 4.67 -13.88
CA ASP A 7 23.85 3.82 -14.78
C ASP A 7 23.04 2.60 -15.25
N TYR A 8 22.23 2.04 -14.36
CA TYR A 8 21.37 0.90 -14.67
C TYR A 8 20.41 1.20 -15.84
N TYR A 9 19.72 2.35 -15.80
CA TYR A 9 18.79 2.75 -16.85
C TYR A 9 19.52 3.33 -18.07
N LYS A 10 20.68 3.95 -17.88
CA LYS A 10 21.52 4.42 -18.99
C LYS A 10 21.94 3.26 -19.90
N LYS A 11 22.27 2.11 -19.32
CA LYS A 11 22.55 0.89 -20.08
C LYS A 11 21.36 0.39 -20.88
N LYS A 12 20.14 0.70 -20.48
CA LYS A 12 18.90 0.36 -21.19
C LYS A 12 18.55 1.38 -22.29
N GLY A 13 19.37 2.42 -22.47
CA GLY A 13 19.17 3.42 -23.51
C GLY A 13 18.45 4.69 -23.05
N PHE A 14 18.10 4.82 -21.78
CA PHE A 14 17.49 6.04 -21.26
C PHE A 14 18.50 7.17 -21.13
N ILE A 15 18.05 8.39 -21.44
CA ILE A 15 18.90 9.59 -21.50
C ILE A 15 18.76 10.43 -20.22
N CYS A 16 17.54 10.56 -19.71
CA CYS A 16 17.26 11.40 -18.55
C CYS A 16 16.01 10.92 -17.81
N VAL A 17 15.85 11.43 -16.59
CA VAL A 17 14.68 11.15 -15.73
C VAL A 17 14.15 12.46 -15.16
N TYR A 18 12.83 12.59 -15.13
CA TYR A 18 12.13 13.69 -14.48
C TYR A 18 11.40 13.17 -13.24
N ILE A 19 11.58 13.86 -12.11
CA ILE A 19 10.93 13.52 -10.85
C ILE A 19 9.85 14.54 -10.56
N ASN A 20 8.60 14.09 -10.46
CA ASN A 20 7.44 14.91 -10.15
C ASN A 20 6.69 14.34 -8.95
N THR A 21 5.92 15.20 -8.26
CA THR A 21 5.07 14.79 -7.16
C THR A 21 3.61 14.87 -7.61
N ASN A 22 2.85 13.79 -7.36
CA ASN A 22 1.41 13.73 -7.66
C ASN A 22 0.58 14.53 -6.65
N LYS A 23 -0.74 14.66 -6.93
CA LYS A 23 -1.73 15.17 -5.97
C LYS A 23 -1.80 14.31 -4.70
N GLU A 24 -1.77 12.99 -4.84
CA GLU A 24 -1.43 12.11 -3.72
C GLU A 24 0.07 12.27 -3.50
N PRO A 25 0.55 12.62 -2.29
CA PRO A 25 1.98 12.91 -2.09
C PRO A 25 2.84 11.66 -2.35
N ARG A 26 3.12 11.43 -3.62
CA ARG A 26 3.95 10.33 -4.12
C ARG A 26 4.81 10.86 -5.26
N ARG A 27 6.09 10.55 -5.22
CA ARG A 27 7.01 10.91 -6.30
C ARG A 27 6.92 9.90 -7.43
N VAL A 28 6.94 10.42 -8.65
CA VAL A 28 6.91 9.64 -9.90
C VAL A 28 8.15 9.96 -10.71
N ALA A 29 8.82 8.93 -11.21
CA ALA A 29 9.95 9.05 -12.11
C ALA A 29 9.49 8.80 -13.55
N THR A 30 9.70 9.76 -14.44
CA THR A 30 9.44 9.62 -15.87
C THR A 30 10.78 9.55 -16.59
N LEU A 31 11.05 8.41 -17.22
CA LEU A 31 12.30 8.14 -17.93
C LEU A 31 12.12 8.37 -19.43
N HIS A 32 13.06 9.08 -20.04
CA HIS A 32 13.04 9.41 -21.46
C HIS A 32 14.20 8.77 -22.20
N LYS A 33 13.90 8.21 -23.36
CA LYS A 33 14.90 7.80 -24.36
C LYS A 33 14.39 8.20 -25.75
N GLU A 34 15.22 8.04 -26.77
CA GLU A 34 14.83 8.39 -28.12
C GLU A 34 13.55 7.67 -28.52
N ASN A 35 12.51 8.46 -28.89
CA ASN A 35 11.19 7.99 -29.34
C ASN A 35 10.39 7.15 -28.32
N TYR A 36 10.75 7.18 -27.02
CA TYR A 36 10.06 6.40 -26.01
C TYR A 36 10.14 7.05 -24.63
N ASN A 37 9.01 7.05 -23.90
CA ASN A 37 8.92 7.51 -22.52
C ASN A 37 8.23 6.45 -21.69
N THR A 38 8.66 6.28 -20.45
CA THR A 38 7.97 5.42 -19.48
C THR A 38 7.95 6.08 -18.11
N SER A 39 6.93 5.79 -17.33
CA SER A 39 6.78 6.30 -15.96
C SER A 39 6.73 5.15 -14.98
N MET A 40 7.32 5.37 -13.80
CA MET A 40 7.26 4.42 -12.69
C MET A 40 7.30 5.18 -11.37
N SER A 41 6.97 4.53 -10.25
CA SER A 41 7.15 5.15 -8.96
C SER A 41 8.63 5.48 -8.72
N TYR A 42 8.91 6.60 -8.07
CA TYR A 42 10.28 7.00 -7.77
C TYR A 42 10.98 5.94 -6.89
N ALA A 43 10.23 5.32 -5.99
CA ALA A 43 10.72 4.21 -5.17
C ALA A 43 11.21 3.03 -6.01
N LYS A 44 10.43 2.63 -7.02
CA LYS A 44 10.84 1.56 -7.96
C LYS A 44 12.10 1.96 -8.73
N TYR A 45 12.17 3.20 -9.23
CA TYR A 45 13.35 3.71 -9.92
C TYR A 45 14.60 3.64 -9.04
N LEU A 46 14.50 4.10 -7.79
CA LEU A 46 15.61 4.06 -6.83
C LEU A 46 16.04 2.63 -6.48
N TYR A 47 15.08 1.77 -6.19
CA TYR A 47 15.35 0.38 -5.83
C TYR A 47 16.07 -0.37 -6.95
N THR A 48 15.51 -0.33 -8.15
CA THR A 48 16.10 -1.02 -9.32
C THR A 48 17.44 -0.44 -9.71
N SER A 49 17.63 0.87 -9.58
CA SER A 49 18.90 1.54 -9.85
C SER A 49 19.98 1.17 -8.84
N TYR A 50 19.61 1.07 -7.56
CA TYR A 50 20.54 0.75 -6.48
C TYR A 50 20.99 -0.72 -6.52
N TYR A 51 20.04 -1.64 -6.64
CA TYR A 51 20.34 -3.09 -6.68
C TYR A 51 20.69 -3.61 -8.06
N LYS A 52 20.58 -2.77 -9.10
CA LYS A 52 20.86 -3.11 -10.50
C LYS A 52 20.12 -4.38 -10.95
N CYS A 53 18.83 -4.45 -10.64
CA CYS A 53 17.94 -5.55 -11.00
C CYS A 53 16.53 -5.06 -11.29
N ASP A 54 15.78 -5.81 -12.11
CA ASP A 54 14.37 -5.52 -12.37
C ASP A 54 13.49 -6.11 -11.28
N VAL A 55 12.32 -5.49 -11.08
CA VAL A 55 11.26 -6.03 -10.24
C VAL A 55 10.44 -7.02 -11.07
N ALA A 56 10.22 -8.22 -10.54
CA ALA A 56 9.47 -9.27 -11.23
C ALA A 56 8.02 -8.85 -11.47
N LYS A 57 7.42 -9.37 -12.54
CA LYS A 57 6.00 -9.12 -12.84
C LYS A 57 5.14 -9.66 -11.69
N GLY A 58 4.24 -8.81 -11.19
CA GLY A 58 3.39 -9.14 -10.04
C GLY A 58 3.98 -8.72 -8.70
N ASP A 59 5.23 -8.24 -8.68
CA ASP A 59 5.85 -7.67 -7.49
C ASP A 59 5.85 -6.14 -7.56
N GLU A 60 5.90 -5.50 -6.41
CA GLU A 60 5.92 -4.04 -6.28
C GLU A 60 7.00 -3.62 -5.28
N VAL A 61 7.52 -2.41 -5.45
CA VAL A 61 8.40 -1.78 -4.46
C VAL A 61 7.51 -1.03 -3.46
N ASP A 62 7.63 -1.37 -2.19
CA ASP A 62 6.84 -0.83 -1.11
C ASP A 62 7.69 -0.04 -0.11
N HIS A 63 7.07 0.92 0.57
CA HIS A 63 7.68 1.67 1.66
C HIS A 63 7.42 0.93 2.98
N ILE A 64 8.48 0.46 3.65
CA ILE A 64 8.38 -0.38 4.86
C ILE A 64 7.57 0.31 5.95
N ASN A 65 7.80 1.62 6.17
CA ASN A 65 7.09 2.40 7.19
C ASN A 65 5.71 2.93 6.74
N GLY A 66 5.32 2.67 5.48
CA GLY A 66 4.06 3.17 4.91
C GLY A 66 4.09 4.63 4.47
N ASP A 67 5.19 5.35 4.65
CA ASP A 67 5.34 6.74 4.20
C ASP A 67 5.80 6.76 2.74
N LYS A 68 4.88 7.10 1.83
CA LYS A 68 5.12 7.13 0.39
C LYS A 68 6.13 8.20 -0.06
N MET A 69 6.45 9.15 0.77
CA MET A 69 7.45 10.20 0.51
C MET A 69 8.84 9.85 1.05
N ASP A 70 8.94 8.80 1.86
CA ASP A 70 10.21 8.34 2.41
C ASP A 70 10.84 7.31 1.47
N ASP A 71 11.54 7.81 0.45
CA ASP A 71 12.15 7.00 -0.61
C ASP A 71 13.59 6.56 -0.28
N ARG A 72 13.99 6.61 0.99
CA ARG A 72 15.32 6.09 1.37
C ARG A 72 15.43 4.61 1.06
N ILE A 73 16.60 4.20 0.54
CA ILE A 73 16.78 2.81 0.10
C ILE A 73 16.54 1.80 1.24
N GLU A 74 16.87 2.16 2.48
CA GLU A 74 16.65 1.32 3.66
C GLU A 74 15.15 1.11 3.96
N ASN A 75 14.30 2.00 3.47
CA ASN A 75 12.85 1.95 3.66
C ASN A 75 12.11 1.28 2.51
N LEU A 76 12.81 0.79 1.51
CA LEU A 76 12.21 0.17 0.32
C LEU A 76 12.36 -1.35 0.36
N GLN A 77 11.29 -2.05 -0.02
CA GLN A 77 11.26 -3.51 -0.12
C GLN A 77 10.44 -3.94 -1.32
N VAL A 78 10.75 -5.12 -1.85
CA VAL A 78 9.92 -5.76 -2.88
C VAL A 78 8.97 -6.74 -2.20
N ILE A 79 7.68 -6.55 -2.44
CA ILE A 79 6.64 -7.46 -1.97
C ILE A 79 5.72 -7.81 -3.15
N SER A 80 5.03 -8.95 -3.07
CA SER A 80 4.03 -9.29 -4.06
C SER A 80 2.86 -8.31 -3.96
N LYS A 81 2.22 -8.00 -5.09
CA LYS A 81 1.02 -7.16 -5.12
C LYS A 81 -0.05 -7.66 -4.15
N ARG A 82 -0.22 -8.98 -4.07
CA ARG A 82 -1.15 -9.63 -3.13
C ARG A 82 -0.81 -9.31 -1.67
N ASN A 83 0.47 -9.41 -1.28
CA ASN A 83 0.92 -9.09 0.08
C ASN A 83 0.78 -7.60 0.38
N ASN A 84 0.98 -6.73 -0.59
CA ASN A 84 0.79 -5.29 -0.42
C ASN A 84 -0.68 -4.96 -0.12
N ILE A 85 -1.61 -5.58 -0.80
CA ILE A 85 -3.05 -5.45 -0.54
C ILE A 85 -3.36 -5.94 0.89
N HIS A 86 -2.83 -7.10 1.30
CA HIS A 86 -3.01 -7.62 2.66
C HIS A 86 -2.42 -6.69 3.71
N LYS A 87 -1.26 -6.10 3.48
CA LYS A 87 -0.66 -5.10 4.37
C LYS A 87 -1.60 -3.91 4.61
N SER A 88 -2.27 -3.43 3.56
CA SER A 88 -3.25 -2.35 3.67
C SER A 88 -4.48 -2.76 4.48
N HIS A 89 -4.91 -4.03 4.39
CA HIS A 89 -6.07 -4.55 5.11
C HIS A 89 -5.78 -4.88 6.57
N THR A 90 -4.52 -5.11 6.97
CA THR A 90 -4.15 -5.40 8.37
C THR A 90 -4.28 -4.20 9.31
N ARG A 91 -4.57 -3.00 8.79
CA ARG A 91 -4.82 -1.80 9.60
C ARG A 91 -6.23 -1.74 10.19
N LYS A 92 -7.03 -2.79 10.04
CA LYS A 92 -8.35 -2.87 10.66
C LYS A 92 -8.21 -2.91 12.18
N GLU A 93 -8.88 -1.98 12.85
CA GLU A 93 -8.97 -1.97 14.30
C GLU A 93 -10.18 -2.76 14.74
N PHE A 94 -9.99 -3.63 15.74
CA PHE A 94 -11.04 -4.40 16.36
C PHE A 94 -11.22 -3.97 17.81
N VAL A 95 -12.46 -3.96 18.26
CA VAL A 95 -12.81 -3.68 19.66
C VAL A 95 -13.51 -4.90 20.26
N GLU A 96 -13.26 -5.14 21.54
CA GLU A 96 -13.95 -6.20 22.27
C GLU A 96 -15.29 -5.67 22.77
N LEU A 97 -16.37 -6.35 22.39
CA LEU A 97 -17.73 -5.98 22.78
C LEU A 97 -18.39 -7.16 23.49
N THR A 98 -19.44 -6.84 24.27
CA THR A 98 -20.25 -7.84 24.94
C THR A 98 -21.59 -7.96 24.22
N CYS A 99 -21.94 -9.20 23.81
CA CYS A 99 -23.22 -9.46 23.17
C CYS A 99 -24.39 -9.19 24.14
N PRO A 100 -25.39 -8.38 23.74
CA PRO A 100 -26.54 -8.08 24.61
C PRO A 100 -27.45 -9.28 24.86
N VAL A 101 -27.36 -10.31 24.02
CA VAL A 101 -28.21 -11.51 24.12
C VAL A 101 -27.58 -12.59 24.99
N CYS A 102 -26.40 -13.08 24.60
CA CYS A 102 -25.70 -14.17 25.28
C CYS A 102 -24.66 -13.68 26.31
N ARG A 103 -24.37 -12.38 26.32
CA ARG A 103 -23.36 -11.75 27.17
C ARG A 103 -21.93 -12.26 26.96
N GLY A 104 -21.70 -12.98 25.88
CA GLY A 104 -20.38 -13.41 25.49
C GLY A 104 -19.57 -12.27 24.87
N LYS A 105 -18.27 -12.28 25.08
CA LYS A 105 -17.38 -11.30 24.46
C LYS A 105 -17.03 -11.69 23.05
N PHE A 106 -16.94 -10.71 22.14
CA PHE A 106 -16.56 -10.94 20.75
C PHE A 106 -15.81 -9.73 20.20
N LEU A 107 -15.02 -9.95 19.14
CA LEU A 107 -14.30 -8.89 18.45
C LEU A 107 -15.15 -8.34 17.29
N TYR A 108 -15.21 -7.02 17.20
CA TYR A 108 -16.00 -6.33 16.18
C TYR A 108 -15.17 -5.22 15.54
N GLU A 109 -15.32 -5.02 14.23
CA GLU A 109 -14.59 -4.01 13.49
C GLU A 109 -15.06 -2.61 13.89
N LYS A 110 -14.12 -1.80 14.39
CA LYS A 110 -14.42 -0.47 14.95
C LYS A 110 -15.18 0.45 13.99
N ARG A 111 -14.84 0.41 12.69
CA ARG A 111 -15.51 1.27 11.70
C ARG A 111 -16.99 0.95 11.53
N ASN A 112 -17.40 -0.28 11.79
CA ASN A 112 -18.80 -0.72 11.66
C ASN A 112 -19.66 -0.28 12.83
N LEU A 113 -19.07 0.17 13.95
CA LEU A 113 -19.80 0.67 15.11
C LEU A 113 -20.62 1.93 14.78
N ASN A 114 -20.19 2.73 13.80
CA ASN A 114 -20.92 3.93 13.39
C ASN A 114 -22.27 3.61 12.76
N THR A 115 -22.37 2.48 12.05
CA THR A 115 -23.61 2.03 11.40
C THR A 115 -24.39 1.05 12.27
N HIS A 116 -23.70 0.28 13.13
CA HIS A 116 -24.28 -0.74 14.00
C HIS A 116 -23.73 -0.58 15.43
N PRO A 117 -24.26 0.38 16.23
CA PRO A 117 -23.69 0.69 17.55
C PRO A 117 -23.86 -0.44 18.57
N ASN A 118 -24.84 -1.34 18.39
CA ASN A 118 -25.11 -2.45 19.31
C ASN A 118 -25.13 -3.80 18.56
N PRO A 119 -23.99 -4.26 18.02
CA PRO A 119 -23.95 -5.52 17.28
C PRO A 119 -24.07 -6.72 18.22
N CYS A 120 -24.56 -7.84 17.68
CA CYS A 120 -24.57 -9.12 18.34
C CYS A 120 -23.41 -10.00 17.86
N CYS A 121 -23.04 -11.01 18.66
CA CYS A 121 -21.91 -11.89 18.32
C CYS A 121 -22.19 -12.80 17.10
N SER A 122 -23.45 -13.06 16.77
CA SER A 122 -23.84 -13.92 15.66
C SER A 122 -25.23 -13.57 15.14
N ARG A 123 -25.61 -14.14 14.00
CA ARG A 123 -26.96 -14.03 13.43
C ARG A 123 -28.04 -14.57 14.35
N LYS A 124 -27.73 -15.66 15.07
CA LYS A 124 -28.65 -16.27 16.02
C LYS A 124 -29.05 -15.27 17.11
N CYS A 125 -28.05 -14.61 17.72
CA CYS A 125 -28.30 -13.58 18.73
C CYS A 125 -28.98 -12.34 18.14
N GLY A 126 -28.63 -11.96 16.91
CA GLY A 126 -29.27 -10.86 16.20
C GLY A 126 -30.76 -11.12 15.96
N GLY A 127 -31.14 -12.34 15.60
CA GLY A 127 -32.54 -12.77 15.44
C GLY A 127 -33.31 -12.70 16.76
N ILE A 128 -32.71 -13.15 17.84
CA ILE A 128 -33.31 -13.09 19.18
C ILE A 128 -33.55 -11.63 19.60
N LYS A 129 -32.54 -10.76 19.42
CA LYS A 129 -32.63 -9.34 19.72
C LYS A 129 -33.74 -8.63 18.93
N SER A 130 -33.93 -8.99 17.67
CA SER A 130 -34.98 -8.44 16.80
C SER A 130 -36.39 -8.73 17.32
N ASN A 131 -36.56 -9.78 18.11
CA ASN A 131 -37.82 -10.20 18.69
C ASN A 131 -38.06 -9.63 20.11
N TRP A 132 -37.21 -8.76 20.63
CA TRP A 132 -37.33 -8.14 21.94
C TRP A 132 -38.40 -7.05 21.95
#